data_a0c07d1654a68d73cd6817d2b82a5e71
#
_entry.id   a0c07d1654a68d73cd6817d2b82a5e71
#
_cell.length_a   1.000
_cell.length_b   1.000
_cell.length_c   1.000
_cell.angle_alpha   90.00
_cell.angle_beta   90.00
_cell.angle_gamma   90.00
#
_symmetry.space_group_name_H-M   'P 1'
#
loop_
_entity.id
_entity.type
_entity.pdbx_description
1 polymer ?
#
loop_
_entity_poly.entity_id
_entity_poly.type
_entity_poly.pdbx_seq_one_letter_code
_entity_poly.pdbx_strand_id
1 'polypeptide(L)'
;MAEKKDRRNNARVKIIDYMLNHPVTSKAELAKELYMSMPTVLTNVNELVEQGLIVENGEYESTGGRKAKSIGINKAYCRAMGIVITANHLEMVLVNLGYEIEKIQRVRLKFSTDLTYCTEVAEQVRQFIHNCETDTTILGIGIAIPGIIDQKEKMVIKSHALQVENYSLRFLEQALDAPVYFENDANSAMLAEDTQRYQNAIYLSLNHTLGGAFCIDGKLFRGQNQKAGEFGHMIIVPGGRECYCGKAGCADAYCAASVLTNNNENSLETFMEKIGQGNEKVDRKWEEYLEHLAILISNLRM
;
A
#
# COMPACT_ATOMS: atom_id res chain seq x y z
N MET A 1 -17.54 -24.23 -23.21
CA MET A 1 -17.31 -22.79 -23.46
C MET A 1 -16.71 -22.05 -22.25
N ALA A 2 -17.15 -22.31 -21.02
CA ALA A 2 -16.61 -21.68 -19.80
C ALA A 2 -15.09 -21.93 -19.60
N GLU A 3 -14.65 -23.17 -19.72
CA GLU A 3 -13.24 -23.57 -19.55
C GLU A 3 -12.26 -22.90 -20.53
N LYS A 4 -12.70 -22.65 -21.75
CA LYS A 4 -11.91 -21.94 -22.78
C LYS A 4 -11.82 -20.45 -22.49
N LYS A 5 -12.86 -19.86 -21.89
CA LYS A 5 -12.92 -18.47 -21.44
C LYS A 5 -12.01 -18.25 -20.23
N ASP A 6 -11.99 -19.21 -19.30
CA ASP A 6 -11.13 -19.16 -18.11
C ASP A 6 -9.64 -19.27 -18.46
N ARG A 7 -9.27 -20.20 -19.36
CA ARG A 7 -7.88 -20.34 -19.85
C ARG A 7 -7.39 -19.08 -20.56
N ARG A 8 -8.27 -18.43 -21.34
CA ARG A 8 -7.96 -17.20 -22.07
C ARG A 8 -7.78 -16.02 -21.13
N ASN A 9 -8.65 -15.88 -20.13
CA ASN A 9 -8.51 -14.85 -19.09
C ASN A 9 -7.22 -15.05 -18.30
N ASN A 10 -6.87 -16.28 -17.94
CA ASN A 10 -5.61 -16.58 -17.26
C ASN A 10 -4.37 -16.21 -18.09
N ALA A 11 -4.39 -16.44 -19.42
CA ALA A 11 -3.30 -16.05 -20.32
C ALA A 11 -3.13 -14.52 -20.37
N ARG A 12 -4.23 -13.76 -20.45
CA ARG A 12 -4.21 -12.29 -20.46
C ARG A 12 -3.67 -11.72 -19.14
N VAL A 13 -4.13 -12.26 -18.02
CA VAL A 13 -3.64 -11.84 -16.69
C VAL A 13 -2.13 -12.02 -16.59
N LYS A 14 -1.61 -13.18 -17.00
CA LYS A 14 -0.16 -13.43 -17.01
C LYS A 14 0.62 -12.49 -17.92
N ILE A 15 0.09 -12.16 -19.09
CA ILE A 15 0.71 -11.21 -20.01
C ILE A 15 0.76 -9.82 -19.40
N ILE A 16 -0.34 -9.34 -18.84
CA ILE A 16 -0.41 -8.02 -18.21
C ILE A 16 0.52 -7.95 -17.01
N ASP A 17 0.49 -8.95 -16.12
CA ASP A 17 1.33 -9.02 -14.93
C ASP A 17 2.83 -8.99 -15.29
N TYR A 18 3.23 -9.78 -16.30
CA TYR A 18 4.59 -9.73 -16.82
C TYR A 18 4.97 -8.33 -17.34
N MET A 19 4.08 -7.71 -18.14
CA MET A 19 4.34 -6.41 -18.76
C MET A 19 4.35 -5.25 -17.76
N LEU A 20 3.61 -5.34 -16.65
CA LEU A 20 3.67 -4.36 -15.56
C LEU A 20 5.06 -4.34 -14.90
N ASN A 21 5.70 -5.52 -14.79
CA ASN A 21 7.05 -5.67 -14.23
C ASN A 21 8.16 -5.49 -15.27
N HIS A 22 7.82 -5.52 -16.58
CA HIS A 22 8.73 -5.37 -17.72
C HIS A 22 8.16 -4.34 -18.70
N PRO A 23 8.37 -3.03 -18.44
CA PRO A 23 7.71 -1.95 -19.18
C PRO A 23 7.92 -1.94 -20.68
N VAL A 24 9.00 -2.57 -21.15
CA VAL A 24 9.35 -2.72 -22.56
C VAL A 24 9.61 -4.20 -22.83
N THR A 25 8.82 -4.81 -23.71
CA THR A 25 8.97 -6.23 -24.06
C THR A 25 8.57 -6.46 -25.52
N SER A 26 8.65 -7.71 -25.99
CA SER A 26 8.22 -8.15 -27.31
C SER A 26 7.31 -9.36 -27.25
N LYS A 27 6.52 -9.59 -28.30
CA LYS A 27 5.66 -10.78 -28.40
C LYS A 27 6.47 -12.10 -28.31
N ALA A 28 7.71 -12.09 -28.82
CA ALA A 28 8.63 -13.24 -28.77
C ALA A 28 9.12 -13.50 -27.34
N GLU A 29 9.46 -12.44 -26.61
CA GLU A 29 9.88 -12.52 -25.23
C GLU A 29 8.74 -13.00 -24.32
N LEU A 30 7.53 -12.47 -24.48
CA LEU A 30 6.34 -12.98 -23.78
C LEU A 30 6.11 -14.47 -23.99
N ALA A 31 6.27 -14.95 -25.24
CA ALA A 31 6.11 -16.38 -25.55
C ALA A 31 7.13 -17.24 -24.82
N LYS A 32 8.38 -16.78 -24.78
CA LYS A 32 9.49 -17.47 -24.10
C LYS A 32 9.33 -17.48 -22.60
N GLU A 33 9.20 -16.31 -21.99
CA GLU A 33 9.21 -16.14 -20.53
C GLU A 33 7.94 -16.69 -19.85
N LEU A 34 6.78 -16.60 -20.53
CA LEU A 34 5.51 -17.13 -20.02
C LEU A 34 5.22 -18.58 -20.45
N TYR A 35 6.16 -19.20 -21.18
CA TYR A 35 6.00 -20.58 -21.71
C TYR A 35 4.69 -20.73 -22.52
N MET A 36 4.33 -19.72 -23.32
CA MET A 36 3.14 -19.69 -24.15
C MET A 36 3.46 -19.93 -25.61
N SER A 37 2.54 -20.56 -26.36
CA SER A 37 2.70 -20.68 -27.82
C SER A 37 2.59 -19.30 -28.47
N MET A 38 3.38 -19.06 -29.54
CA MET A 38 3.34 -17.78 -30.27
C MET A 38 1.94 -17.41 -30.78
N PRO A 39 1.11 -18.32 -31.30
CA PRO A 39 -0.27 -18.02 -31.65
C PRO A 39 -1.11 -17.54 -30.47
N THR A 40 -0.91 -18.11 -29.28
CA THR A 40 -1.60 -17.70 -28.05
C THR A 40 -1.24 -16.26 -27.66
N VAL A 41 0.06 -15.93 -27.69
CA VAL A 41 0.55 -14.57 -27.40
C VAL A 41 0.01 -13.58 -28.43
N LEU A 42 0.15 -13.88 -29.73
CA LEU A 42 -0.34 -13.01 -30.80
C LEU A 42 -1.82 -12.67 -30.65
N THR A 43 -2.66 -13.69 -30.41
CA THR A 43 -4.11 -13.49 -30.26
C THR A 43 -4.42 -12.59 -29.07
N ASN A 44 -3.85 -12.89 -27.90
CA ASN A 44 -4.14 -12.12 -26.68
C ASN A 44 -3.56 -10.70 -26.72
N VAL A 45 -2.33 -10.53 -27.20
CA VAL A 45 -1.71 -9.20 -27.30
C VAL A 45 -2.46 -8.32 -28.32
N ASN A 46 -2.82 -8.84 -29.47
CA ASN A 46 -3.56 -8.05 -30.48
C ASN A 46 -4.91 -7.58 -29.94
N GLU A 47 -5.64 -8.42 -29.20
CA GLU A 47 -6.90 -8.01 -28.58
C GLU A 47 -6.68 -6.96 -27.48
N LEU A 48 -5.60 -7.05 -26.69
CA LEU A 48 -5.26 -6.04 -25.69
C LEU A 48 -4.82 -4.71 -26.33
N VAL A 49 -4.19 -4.77 -27.53
CA VAL A 49 -3.89 -3.58 -28.33
C VAL A 49 -5.17 -2.95 -28.87
N GLU A 50 -6.10 -3.76 -29.42
CA GLU A 50 -7.41 -3.28 -29.89
C GLU A 50 -8.23 -2.63 -28.78
N GLN A 51 -8.09 -3.11 -27.54
CA GLN A 51 -8.70 -2.53 -26.33
C GLN A 51 -7.97 -1.28 -25.85
N GLY A 52 -6.81 -0.95 -26.39
CA GLY A 52 -6.01 0.20 -26.00
C GLY A 52 -5.18 0.01 -24.72
N LEU A 53 -5.17 -1.20 -24.14
CA LEU A 53 -4.42 -1.50 -22.92
C LEU A 53 -2.92 -1.71 -23.17
N ILE A 54 -2.57 -2.22 -24.36
CA ILE A 54 -1.19 -2.36 -24.82
C ILE A 54 -0.96 -1.38 -25.97
N VAL A 55 0.21 -0.77 -26.05
CA VAL A 55 0.67 0.10 -27.12
C VAL A 55 1.93 -0.47 -27.77
N GLU A 56 2.11 -0.21 -29.08
CA GLU A 56 3.33 -0.52 -29.80
C GLU A 56 4.30 0.67 -29.67
N ASN A 57 5.48 0.48 -29.09
CA ASN A 57 6.46 1.52 -28.73
C ASN A 57 7.66 1.60 -29.70
N GLY A 58 7.48 1.25 -30.99
CA GLY A 58 8.55 1.29 -31.98
C GLY A 58 9.31 -0.04 -32.12
N GLU A 59 10.61 0.04 -32.44
CA GLU A 59 11.44 -1.15 -32.68
C GLU A 59 12.14 -1.61 -31.40
N TYR A 60 12.09 -2.91 -31.12
CA TYR A 60 12.82 -3.56 -30.03
C TYR A 60 14.25 -3.83 -30.49
N GLU A 61 15.25 -3.55 -29.64
CA GLU A 61 16.64 -3.89 -29.93
C GLU A 61 16.80 -5.41 -30.07
N SER A 62 17.18 -5.89 -31.23
CA SER A 62 17.42 -7.31 -31.47
C SER A 62 18.88 -7.57 -31.80
N THR A 63 19.43 -8.62 -31.26
CA THR A 63 20.83 -9.06 -31.43
C THR A 63 21.09 -9.79 -32.74
N GLY A 64 20.18 -9.70 -33.72
CA GLY A 64 20.35 -10.27 -35.07
C GLY A 64 19.04 -10.83 -35.60
N GLY A 65 18.54 -10.26 -36.71
CA GLY A 65 17.31 -10.66 -37.37
C GLY A 65 16.36 -9.49 -37.65
N ARG A 66 15.14 -9.76 -38.17
CA ARG A 66 14.09 -8.74 -38.34
C ARG A 66 13.74 -8.14 -37.00
N LYS A 67 13.90 -6.83 -36.83
CA LYS A 67 13.59 -6.09 -35.65
C LYS A 67 12.15 -6.38 -35.17
N ALA A 68 12.02 -6.91 -33.91
CA ALA A 68 10.72 -7.15 -33.33
C ALA A 68 10.09 -5.81 -32.93
N LYS A 69 8.77 -5.68 -33.07
CA LYS A 69 8.06 -4.51 -32.52
C LYS A 69 8.07 -4.57 -31.01
N SER A 70 8.47 -3.45 -30.39
CA SER A 70 8.37 -3.23 -28.98
C SER A 70 6.93 -2.97 -28.57
N ILE A 71 6.48 -3.57 -27.48
CA ILE A 71 5.17 -3.37 -26.89
C ILE A 71 5.30 -2.99 -25.44
N GLY A 72 4.37 -2.20 -24.94
CA GLY A 72 4.31 -1.76 -23.54
C GLY A 72 2.87 -1.57 -23.06
N ILE A 73 2.68 -1.45 -21.77
CA ILE A 73 1.39 -1.09 -21.17
C ILE A 73 1.07 0.37 -21.49
N ASN A 74 -0.18 0.63 -21.88
CA ASN A 74 -0.70 1.99 -21.95
C ASN A 74 -0.95 2.52 -20.53
N LYS A 75 -0.02 3.26 -19.97
CA LYS A 75 -0.10 3.79 -18.61
C LYS A 75 -1.33 4.66 -18.37
N ALA A 76 -1.81 5.35 -19.41
CA ALA A 76 -2.98 6.22 -19.34
C ALA A 76 -4.32 5.49 -19.53
N TYR A 77 -4.32 4.17 -19.72
CA TYR A 77 -5.52 3.38 -19.97
C TYR A 77 -6.57 3.47 -18.85
N CYS A 78 -6.11 3.40 -17.62
CA CYS A 78 -6.94 3.55 -16.43
C CYS A 78 -6.10 4.03 -15.24
N ARG A 79 -6.76 4.41 -14.17
CA ARG A 79 -6.16 4.88 -12.94
C ARG A 79 -6.74 4.15 -11.73
N ALA A 80 -6.01 4.16 -10.65
CA ALA A 80 -6.50 3.78 -9.34
C ALA A 80 -6.24 4.92 -8.34
N MET A 81 -7.05 4.99 -7.32
CA MET A 81 -6.91 5.98 -6.26
C MET A 81 -6.55 5.30 -4.95
N GLY A 82 -5.60 5.86 -4.22
CA GLY A 82 -5.30 5.53 -2.83
C GLY A 82 -5.76 6.63 -1.90
N ILE A 83 -6.30 6.26 -0.76
CA ILE A 83 -6.70 7.17 0.31
C ILE A 83 -6.09 6.67 1.61
N VAL A 84 -5.45 7.56 2.38
CA VAL A 84 -5.04 7.28 3.75
C VAL A 84 -5.87 8.15 4.69
N ILE A 85 -6.59 7.50 5.60
CA ILE A 85 -7.37 8.17 6.65
C ILE A 85 -6.54 8.14 7.94
N THR A 86 -6.29 9.30 8.51
CA THR A 86 -5.68 9.46 9.84
C THR A 86 -6.64 10.19 10.78
N ALA A 87 -6.29 10.34 12.05
CA ALA A 87 -7.13 11.07 13.01
C ALA A 87 -7.43 12.52 12.58
N ASN A 88 -6.53 13.16 11.82
CA ASN A 88 -6.64 14.59 11.51
C ASN A 88 -6.52 14.94 10.02
N HIS A 89 -6.21 13.98 9.17
CA HIS A 89 -5.95 14.23 7.75
C HIS A 89 -6.50 13.13 6.87
N LEU A 90 -6.87 13.51 5.67
CA LEU A 90 -7.13 12.67 4.52
C LEU A 90 -6.01 12.91 3.50
N GLU A 91 -5.31 11.86 3.10
CA GLU A 91 -4.31 11.93 2.04
C GLU A 91 -4.79 11.11 0.85
N MET A 92 -4.72 11.67 -0.33
CA MET A 92 -5.22 11.10 -1.57
C MET A 92 -4.10 11.03 -2.59
N VAL A 93 -3.98 9.91 -3.28
CA VAL A 93 -3.03 9.69 -4.35
C VAL A 93 -3.72 9.13 -5.58
N LEU A 94 -3.37 9.63 -6.77
CA LEU A 94 -3.79 9.07 -8.04
C LEU A 94 -2.58 8.40 -8.69
N VAL A 95 -2.76 7.14 -9.10
CA VAL A 95 -1.74 6.35 -9.79
C VAL A 95 -2.26 5.87 -11.14
N ASN A 96 -1.39 5.86 -12.15
CA ASN A 96 -1.70 5.28 -13.46
C ASN A 96 -1.43 3.77 -13.49
N LEU A 97 -1.76 3.11 -14.60
CA LEU A 97 -1.56 1.67 -14.75
C LEU A 97 -0.08 1.23 -14.72
N GLY A 98 0.85 2.14 -14.86
CA GLY A 98 2.30 1.91 -14.73
C GLY A 98 2.82 2.11 -13.30
N TYR A 99 1.93 2.22 -12.29
CA TYR A 99 2.26 2.50 -10.89
C TYR A 99 2.95 3.84 -10.64
N GLU A 100 2.87 4.77 -11.60
CA GLU A 100 3.42 6.11 -11.44
C GLU A 100 2.40 7.00 -10.72
N ILE A 101 2.88 7.75 -9.73
CA ILE A 101 2.08 8.74 -9.02
C ILE A 101 1.88 9.94 -9.92
N GLU A 102 0.63 10.25 -10.26
CA GLU A 102 0.27 11.42 -11.06
C GLU A 102 -0.07 12.63 -10.19
N LYS A 103 -0.65 12.40 -9.02
CA LYS A 103 -1.02 13.47 -8.09
C LYS A 103 -1.10 12.97 -6.66
N ILE A 104 -0.69 13.82 -5.72
CA ILE A 104 -0.91 13.63 -4.28
C ILE A 104 -1.55 14.90 -3.74
N GLN A 105 -2.49 14.73 -2.83
CA GLN A 105 -3.09 15.83 -2.07
C GLN A 105 -3.35 15.39 -0.63
N ARG A 106 -2.98 16.24 0.31
CA ARG A 106 -3.28 16.07 1.73
C ARG A 106 -4.18 17.21 2.19
N VAL A 107 -5.31 16.87 2.81
CA VAL A 107 -6.24 17.83 3.36
C VAL A 107 -6.40 17.61 4.86
N ARG A 108 -6.60 18.68 5.60
CA ARG A 108 -6.94 18.59 7.03
C ARG A 108 -8.42 18.25 7.15
N LEU A 109 -8.70 17.03 7.54
CA LEU A 109 -10.06 16.52 7.78
C LEU A 109 -10.01 15.63 9.02
N LYS A 110 -10.58 16.12 10.12
CA LYS A 110 -10.60 15.39 11.37
C LYS A 110 -11.58 14.22 11.25
N PHE A 111 -11.09 13.01 11.55
CA PHE A 111 -11.95 11.82 11.55
C PHE A 111 -13.12 11.99 12.53
N SER A 112 -14.31 11.60 12.09
CA SER A 112 -15.53 11.51 12.91
C SER A 112 -16.31 10.24 12.54
N THR A 113 -17.08 9.74 13.48
CA THR A 113 -18.03 8.64 13.25
C THR A 113 -19.38 9.11 12.70
N ASP A 114 -19.57 10.40 12.53
CA ASP A 114 -20.79 10.98 11.97
C ASP A 114 -20.90 10.70 10.47
N LEU A 115 -22.11 10.53 9.98
CA LEU A 115 -22.37 10.30 8.55
C LEU A 115 -21.90 11.47 7.66
N THR A 116 -21.88 12.68 8.20
CA THR A 116 -21.35 13.87 7.52
C THR A 116 -19.90 13.70 7.11
N TYR A 117 -19.10 13.01 7.94
CA TYR A 117 -17.69 12.72 7.60
C TYR A 117 -17.57 11.92 6.30
N CYS A 118 -18.41 10.91 6.09
CA CYS A 118 -18.39 10.12 4.85
C CYS A 118 -18.74 10.99 3.62
N THR A 119 -19.68 11.94 3.80
CA THR A 119 -20.04 12.88 2.74
C THR A 119 -18.91 13.86 2.44
N GLU A 120 -18.21 14.36 3.47
CA GLU A 120 -17.06 15.24 3.32
C GLU A 120 -15.90 14.52 2.63
N VAL A 121 -15.60 13.27 3.00
CA VAL A 121 -14.60 12.44 2.30
C VAL A 121 -14.96 12.29 0.82
N ALA A 122 -16.22 11.95 0.51
CA ALA A 122 -16.66 11.78 -0.86
C ALA A 122 -16.55 13.08 -1.67
N GLU A 123 -16.84 14.22 -1.08
CA GLU A 123 -16.68 15.53 -1.72
C GLU A 123 -15.20 15.84 -2.00
N GLN A 124 -14.30 15.59 -1.04
CA GLN A 124 -12.85 15.75 -1.26
C GLN A 124 -12.35 14.84 -2.38
N VAL A 125 -12.81 13.60 -2.45
CA VAL A 125 -12.49 12.66 -3.52
C VAL A 125 -12.95 13.16 -4.88
N ARG A 126 -14.21 13.62 -5.00
CA ARG A 126 -14.74 14.16 -6.26
C ARG A 126 -13.95 15.40 -6.71
N GLN A 127 -13.67 16.32 -5.80
CA GLN A 127 -12.86 17.52 -6.09
C GLN A 127 -11.44 17.14 -6.52
N PHE A 128 -10.81 16.16 -5.86
CA PHE A 128 -9.49 15.67 -6.21
C PHE A 128 -9.45 15.10 -7.62
N ILE A 129 -10.42 14.22 -7.97
CA ILE A 129 -10.54 13.61 -9.31
C ILE A 129 -10.81 14.68 -10.36
N HIS A 130 -11.75 15.59 -10.11
CA HIS A 130 -12.07 16.68 -11.03
C HIS A 130 -10.84 17.55 -11.34
N ASN A 131 -10.04 17.85 -10.34
CA ASN A 131 -8.81 18.64 -10.49
C ASN A 131 -7.66 17.86 -11.15
N CYS A 132 -7.84 16.59 -11.49
CA CYS A 132 -6.84 15.81 -12.24
C CYS A 132 -6.97 15.96 -13.76
N GLU A 133 -7.99 16.70 -14.26
CA GLU A 133 -8.24 16.96 -15.69
C GLU A 133 -8.18 15.67 -16.55
N THR A 134 -8.72 14.57 -16.00
CA THR A 134 -8.67 13.26 -16.64
C THR A 134 -10.07 12.70 -16.84
N ASP A 135 -10.39 12.32 -18.07
CA ASP A 135 -11.61 11.58 -18.41
C ASP A 135 -11.45 10.06 -18.24
N THR A 136 -10.32 9.63 -17.66
CA THR A 136 -9.97 8.21 -17.58
C THR A 136 -10.69 7.53 -16.42
N THR A 137 -11.13 6.29 -16.66
CA THR A 137 -11.83 5.47 -15.67
C THR A 137 -10.96 5.20 -14.43
N ILE A 138 -11.52 5.45 -13.25
CA ILE A 138 -10.96 5.00 -11.96
C ILE A 138 -11.40 3.55 -11.73
N LEU A 139 -10.47 2.62 -11.71
CA LEU A 139 -10.73 1.18 -11.52
C LEU A 139 -11.24 0.86 -10.12
N GLY A 140 -10.80 1.62 -9.14
CA GLY A 140 -11.18 1.45 -7.75
C GLY A 140 -10.39 2.37 -6.81
N ILE A 141 -10.83 2.39 -5.57
CA ILE A 141 -10.28 3.21 -4.49
C ILE A 141 -9.82 2.28 -3.37
N GLY A 142 -8.50 2.27 -3.09
CA GLY A 142 -7.95 1.62 -1.91
C GLY A 142 -7.93 2.58 -0.74
N ILE A 143 -8.47 2.20 0.41
CA ILE A 143 -8.50 3.04 1.61
C ILE A 143 -7.69 2.38 2.72
N ALA A 144 -6.59 3.00 3.10
CA ALA A 144 -5.74 2.62 4.22
C ALA A 144 -6.22 3.30 5.50
N ILE A 145 -6.49 2.50 6.53
CA ILE A 145 -7.03 2.97 7.82
C ILE A 145 -6.19 2.35 8.96
N PRO A 146 -5.72 3.13 9.94
CA PRO A 146 -5.00 2.59 11.08
C PRO A 146 -5.94 1.75 11.96
N GLY A 147 -5.54 0.50 12.24
CA GLY A 147 -6.28 -0.42 13.09
C GLY A 147 -6.56 -1.79 12.46
N ILE A 148 -7.32 -2.60 13.16
CA ILE A 148 -7.69 -3.96 12.75
C ILE A 148 -8.93 -3.88 11.86
N ILE A 149 -8.81 -4.33 10.61
CA ILE A 149 -9.87 -4.21 9.58
C ILE A 149 -10.44 -5.60 9.27
N ASP A 150 -11.75 -5.75 9.39
CA ASP A 150 -12.49 -6.87 8.79
C ASP A 150 -12.93 -6.47 7.37
N GLN A 151 -12.24 -7.03 6.38
CA GLN A 151 -12.51 -6.74 4.97
C GLN A 151 -13.86 -7.31 4.49
N LYS A 152 -14.32 -8.44 5.07
CA LYS A 152 -15.58 -9.08 4.68
C LYS A 152 -16.77 -8.29 5.20
N GLU A 153 -16.71 -7.93 6.48
CA GLU A 153 -17.77 -7.15 7.11
C GLU A 153 -17.63 -5.64 6.83
N LYS A 154 -16.51 -5.20 6.22
CA LYS A 154 -16.20 -3.80 5.94
C LYS A 154 -16.30 -2.97 7.22
N MET A 155 -15.51 -3.35 8.20
CA MET A 155 -15.58 -2.82 9.55
C MET A 155 -14.18 -2.60 10.13
N VAL A 156 -14.00 -1.49 10.83
CA VAL A 156 -12.88 -1.32 11.75
C VAL A 156 -13.26 -2.04 13.04
N ILE A 157 -12.63 -3.19 13.30
CA ILE A 157 -12.83 -3.93 14.55
C ILE A 157 -12.38 -3.07 15.73
N LYS A 158 -11.17 -2.53 15.61
CA LYS A 158 -10.60 -1.62 16.63
C LYS A 158 -9.54 -0.73 16.02
N SER A 159 -9.60 0.55 16.34
CA SER A 159 -8.55 1.52 16.03
C SER A 159 -8.28 2.39 17.25
N HIS A 160 -7.08 2.29 17.81
CA HIS A 160 -6.64 3.17 18.87
C HIS A 160 -6.35 4.58 18.35
N ALA A 161 -5.82 4.69 17.13
CA ALA A 161 -5.50 5.98 16.51
C ALA A 161 -6.76 6.80 16.18
N LEU A 162 -7.85 6.14 15.77
CA LEU A 162 -9.15 6.78 15.47
C LEU A 162 -10.11 6.75 16.65
N GLN A 163 -9.76 6.06 17.74
CA GLN A 163 -10.59 5.89 18.95
C GLN A 163 -11.98 5.29 18.64
N VAL A 164 -12.01 4.26 17.78
CA VAL A 164 -13.25 3.56 17.41
C VAL A 164 -13.12 2.06 17.61
N GLU A 165 -14.29 1.43 17.85
CA GLU A 165 -14.44 -0.01 17.94
C GLU A 165 -15.76 -0.41 17.26
N ASN A 166 -15.72 -1.49 16.47
CA ASN A 166 -16.85 -1.99 15.68
C ASN A 166 -17.51 -0.94 14.77
N TYR A 167 -16.67 -0.10 14.13
CA TYR A 167 -17.14 0.98 13.25
C TYR A 167 -17.35 0.48 11.83
N SER A 168 -18.57 0.63 11.29
CA SER A 168 -18.91 0.20 9.92
C SER A 168 -18.35 1.17 8.87
N LEU A 169 -17.67 0.61 7.85
CA LEU A 169 -17.15 1.36 6.70
C LEU A 169 -18.12 1.34 5.50
N ARG A 170 -19.30 0.72 5.62
CA ARG A 170 -20.29 0.57 4.53
C ARG A 170 -20.83 1.93 4.06
N PHE A 171 -20.99 2.89 4.96
CA PHE A 171 -21.44 4.23 4.58
C PHE A 171 -20.40 4.97 3.75
N LEU A 172 -19.11 4.81 4.11
CA LEU A 172 -18.02 5.39 3.33
C LEU A 172 -17.92 4.75 1.94
N GLU A 173 -18.05 3.42 1.86
CA GLU A 173 -18.11 2.72 0.58
C GLU A 173 -19.25 3.21 -0.31
N GLN A 174 -20.45 3.38 0.27
CA GLN A 174 -21.64 3.84 -0.46
C GLN A 174 -21.55 5.31 -0.92
N ALA A 175 -20.75 6.12 -0.24
CA ALA A 175 -20.57 7.53 -0.58
C ALA A 175 -19.61 7.75 -1.77
N LEU A 176 -18.85 6.73 -2.16
CA LEU A 176 -17.83 6.80 -3.22
C LEU A 176 -18.34 6.15 -4.52
N ASP A 177 -18.03 6.77 -5.65
CA ASP A 177 -18.56 6.41 -6.98
C ASP A 177 -17.69 5.36 -7.72
N ALA A 178 -16.92 4.55 -6.99
CA ALA A 178 -16.06 3.49 -7.53
C ALA A 178 -15.98 2.30 -6.57
N PRO A 179 -15.53 1.11 -7.02
CA PRO A 179 -15.27 -0.01 -6.12
C PRO A 179 -14.27 0.37 -5.02
N VAL A 180 -14.60 0.08 -3.76
CA VAL A 180 -13.77 0.44 -2.59
C VAL A 180 -13.20 -0.79 -1.92
N TYR A 181 -11.92 -0.71 -1.55
CA TYR A 181 -11.18 -1.74 -0.82
C TYR A 181 -10.56 -1.14 0.43
N PHE A 182 -10.83 -1.74 1.59
CA PHE A 182 -10.29 -1.28 2.88
C PHE A 182 -9.15 -2.19 3.33
N GLU A 183 -8.10 -1.59 3.87
CA GLU A 183 -6.99 -2.32 4.44
C GLU A 183 -6.38 -1.53 5.62
N ASN A 184 -5.68 -2.24 6.50
CA ASN A 184 -4.81 -1.61 7.49
C ASN A 184 -3.68 -0.84 6.80
N ASP A 185 -3.23 0.26 7.40
CA ASP A 185 -2.22 1.17 6.85
C ASP A 185 -0.84 0.48 6.65
N ALA A 186 -0.36 -0.29 7.62
CA ALA A 186 0.90 -1.03 7.48
C ALA A 186 0.79 -2.18 6.46
N ASN A 187 -0.36 -2.86 6.42
CA ASN A 187 -0.65 -3.87 5.41
C ASN A 187 -0.69 -3.26 4.00
N SER A 188 -1.32 -2.09 3.85
CA SER A 188 -1.35 -1.36 2.58
C SER A 188 0.05 -0.98 2.11
N ALA A 189 0.90 -0.51 3.02
CA ALA A 189 2.28 -0.17 2.72
C ALA A 189 3.08 -1.42 2.31
N MET A 190 2.91 -2.55 3.00
CA MET A 190 3.55 -3.82 2.61
C MET A 190 3.11 -4.28 1.22
N LEU A 191 1.83 -4.11 0.85
CA LEU A 191 1.32 -4.46 -0.48
C LEU A 191 1.87 -3.56 -1.59
N ALA A 192 2.31 -2.34 -1.27
CA ALA A 192 2.93 -1.43 -2.21
C ALA A 192 4.40 -1.79 -2.51
N GLU A 193 5.04 -2.57 -1.64
CA GLU A 193 6.38 -3.09 -1.88
C GLU A 193 6.38 -4.22 -2.91
N ASP A 194 7.54 -4.48 -3.53
CA ASP A 194 7.69 -5.58 -4.48
C ASP A 194 7.65 -6.95 -3.75
N THR A 195 6.45 -7.47 -3.54
CA THR A 195 6.23 -8.76 -2.87
C THR A 195 6.75 -9.95 -3.68
N GLN A 196 7.01 -9.80 -4.97
CA GLN A 196 7.66 -10.84 -5.77
C GLN A 196 9.15 -10.93 -5.43
N ARG A 197 9.78 -9.79 -5.19
CA ARG A 197 11.17 -9.71 -4.71
C ARG A 197 11.30 -10.10 -3.24
N TYR A 198 10.33 -9.70 -2.42
CA TYR A 198 10.32 -9.91 -0.97
C TYR A 198 9.27 -10.95 -0.60
N GLN A 199 9.46 -12.21 -1.06
CA GLN A 199 8.49 -13.29 -0.83
C GLN A 199 8.25 -13.58 0.65
N ASN A 200 9.29 -13.48 1.50
CA ASN A 200 9.16 -13.63 2.94
C ASN A 200 9.79 -12.41 3.60
N ALA A 201 8.96 -11.51 4.06
CA ALA A 201 9.39 -10.23 4.58
C ALA A 201 8.50 -9.73 5.72
N ILE A 202 9.08 -8.86 6.53
CA ILE A 202 8.40 -8.09 7.56
C ILE A 202 8.51 -6.62 7.19
N TYR A 203 7.38 -5.94 7.20
CA TYR A 203 7.31 -4.49 7.09
C TYR A 203 7.14 -3.88 8.48
N LEU A 204 7.95 -2.89 8.83
CA LEU A 204 7.82 -2.10 10.05
C LEU A 204 7.48 -0.66 9.66
N SER A 205 6.35 -0.18 10.14
CA SER A 205 5.89 1.20 9.99
C SER A 205 6.28 2.01 11.23
N LEU A 206 7.38 2.74 11.17
CA LEU A 206 7.91 3.58 12.27
C LEU A 206 7.29 4.98 12.21
N ASN A 207 5.98 5.05 12.38
CA ASN A 207 5.21 6.29 12.37
C ASN A 207 4.89 6.76 13.81
N HIS A 208 3.88 7.63 13.95
CA HIS A 208 3.40 8.09 15.27
C HIS A 208 3.16 6.93 16.23
N THR A 209 2.64 5.81 15.73
CA THR A 209 2.58 4.50 16.38
C THR A 209 3.42 3.50 15.57
N LEU A 210 3.84 2.41 16.20
CA LEU A 210 4.55 1.32 15.56
C LEU A 210 3.56 0.31 14.97
N GLY A 211 3.47 0.26 13.65
CA GLY A 211 2.71 -0.75 12.92
C GLY A 211 3.60 -1.78 12.24
N GLY A 212 2.99 -2.80 11.66
CA GLY A 212 3.73 -3.75 10.85
C GLY A 212 2.85 -4.71 10.06
N ALA A 213 3.49 -5.43 9.15
CA ALA A 213 2.86 -6.44 8.30
C ALA A 213 3.80 -7.59 8.00
N PHE A 214 3.22 -8.75 7.71
CA PHE A 214 3.93 -9.94 7.22
C PHE A 214 3.62 -10.21 5.76
N CYS A 215 4.64 -10.51 4.96
CA CYS A 215 4.52 -11.16 3.67
C CYS A 215 5.11 -12.57 3.76
N ILE A 216 4.34 -13.59 3.38
CA ILE A 216 4.77 -14.99 3.34
C ILE A 216 4.40 -15.53 1.97
N ASP A 217 5.38 -16.12 1.27
CA ASP A 217 5.23 -16.63 -0.10
C ASP A 217 4.66 -15.59 -1.08
N GLY A 218 5.12 -14.34 -0.96
CA GLY A 218 4.67 -13.22 -1.77
C GLY A 218 3.25 -12.75 -1.47
N LYS A 219 2.67 -13.17 -0.34
CA LYS A 219 1.28 -12.83 0.05
C LYS A 219 1.24 -12.21 1.43
N LEU A 220 0.42 -11.20 1.57
CA LEU A 220 0.14 -10.59 2.87
C LEU A 220 -0.51 -11.60 3.81
N PHE A 221 0.11 -11.82 4.97
CA PHE A 221 -0.39 -12.70 6.01
C PHE A 221 -1.10 -11.91 7.11
N ARG A 222 -2.41 -12.03 7.20
CA ARG A 222 -3.25 -11.29 8.16
C ARG A 222 -3.53 -12.04 9.45
N GLY A 223 -3.25 -13.35 9.46
CA GLY A 223 -3.64 -14.23 10.58
C GLY A 223 -5.16 -14.47 10.64
N GLN A 224 -5.57 -15.37 11.53
CA GLN A 224 -6.98 -15.75 11.66
C GLN A 224 -7.87 -14.58 12.11
N ASN A 225 -7.35 -13.69 12.98
CA ASN A 225 -8.11 -12.60 13.58
C ASN A 225 -7.70 -11.21 13.05
N GLN A 226 -7.10 -11.12 11.87
CA GLN A 226 -6.59 -9.88 11.27
C GLN A 226 -5.56 -9.15 12.15
N LYS A 227 -4.85 -9.88 13.03
CA LYS A 227 -3.91 -9.33 14.02
C LYS A 227 -2.45 -9.70 13.76
N ALA A 228 -2.15 -10.35 12.63
CA ALA A 228 -0.76 -10.52 12.24
C ALA A 228 -0.14 -9.15 11.95
N GLY A 229 1.09 -8.95 12.40
CA GLY A 229 1.76 -7.66 12.21
C GLY A 229 1.56 -6.64 13.34
N GLU A 230 0.79 -6.95 14.37
CA GLU A 230 0.64 -6.10 15.58
C GLU A 230 1.93 -6.05 16.41
N PHE A 231 3.08 -5.78 15.76
CA PHE A 231 4.42 -5.80 16.38
C PHE A 231 4.60 -4.73 17.44
N GLY A 232 3.90 -3.59 17.27
CA GLY A 232 3.91 -2.53 18.28
C GLY A 232 3.47 -3.01 19.66
N HIS A 233 2.68 -4.08 19.73
CA HIS A 233 2.16 -4.62 20.99
C HIS A 233 2.91 -5.85 21.52
N MET A 234 4.05 -6.21 20.91
CA MET A 234 4.99 -7.17 21.49
C MET A 234 5.66 -6.56 22.74
N ILE A 235 5.71 -7.32 23.81
CA ILE A 235 6.41 -6.90 25.05
C ILE A 235 7.90 -7.12 24.84
N ILE A 236 8.67 -6.03 24.76
CA ILE A 236 10.13 -6.06 24.64
C ILE A 236 10.83 -5.68 25.96
N VAL A 237 10.10 -4.99 26.87
CA VAL A 237 10.58 -4.62 28.21
C VAL A 237 9.51 -5.00 29.24
N PRO A 238 9.54 -6.21 29.82
CA PRO A 238 8.54 -6.64 30.80
C PRO A 238 8.42 -5.67 32.00
N GLY A 239 7.19 -5.20 32.26
CA GLY A 239 6.93 -4.22 33.33
C GLY A 239 7.46 -2.81 33.04
N GLY A 240 7.83 -2.52 31.80
CA GLY A 240 8.35 -1.21 31.37
C GLY A 240 7.28 -0.14 31.18
N ARG A 241 7.48 0.76 30.21
CA ARG A 241 6.58 1.90 29.92
C ARG A 241 5.16 1.43 29.62
N GLU A 242 4.18 2.19 30.09
CA GLU A 242 2.77 1.94 29.76
C GLU A 242 2.51 2.16 28.27
N CYS A 243 1.68 1.30 27.69
CA CYS A 243 1.21 1.39 26.32
C CYS A 243 -0.28 1.73 26.31
N TYR A 244 -0.71 2.51 25.31
CA TYR A 244 -2.12 2.87 25.13
C TYR A 244 -3.06 1.64 24.97
N CYS A 245 -2.52 0.46 24.66
CA CYS A 245 -3.29 -0.78 24.60
C CYS A 245 -3.63 -1.39 25.97
N GLY A 246 -3.20 -0.76 27.08
CA GLY A 246 -3.41 -1.20 28.45
C GLY A 246 -2.37 -2.18 28.99
N LYS A 247 -1.34 -2.55 28.20
CA LYS A 247 -0.19 -3.36 28.62
C LYS A 247 0.99 -2.47 28.97
N ALA A 248 2.00 -3.02 29.66
CA ALA A 248 3.28 -2.37 29.91
C ALA A 248 4.40 -3.09 29.16
N GLY A 249 5.36 -2.30 28.64
CA GLY A 249 6.55 -2.82 27.97
C GLY A 249 6.41 -3.14 26.49
N CYS A 250 5.34 -2.69 25.84
CA CYS A 250 5.12 -2.87 24.41
C CYS A 250 6.18 -2.13 23.59
N ALA A 251 6.58 -2.71 22.46
CA ALA A 251 7.53 -2.11 21.50
C ALA A 251 7.14 -0.69 21.06
N ASP A 252 5.84 -0.42 20.89
CA ASP A 252 5.32 0.90 20.53
C ASP A 252 5.77 2.01 21.51
N ALA A 253 5.77 1.72 22.82
CA ALA A 253 6.18 2.66 23.85
C ALA A 253 7.70 3.00 23.83
N TYR A 254 8.48 2.34 22.97
CA TYR A 254 9.93 2.52 22.83
C TYR A 254 10.36 2.84 21.41
N CYS A 255 9.68 2.29 20.40
CA CYS A 255 10.09 2.31 18.98
C CYS A 255 9.17 3.12 18.07
N ALA A 256 8.08 3.69 18.57
CA ALA A 256 7.27 4.62 17.76
C ALA A 256 7.98 5.98 17.61
N ALA A 257 7.78 6.67 16.49
CA ALA A 257 8.35 8.01 16.25
C ALA A 257 7.86 9.05 17.29
N SER A 258 6.66 8.86 17.85
CA SER A 258 6.13 9.69 18.94
C SER A 258 7.02 9.70 20.18
N VAL A 259 7.79 8.63 20.41
CA VAL A 259 8.76 8.56 21.50
C VAL A 259 9.87 9.60 21.29
N LEU A 260 10.36 9.76 20.08
CA LEU A 260 11.41 10.74 19.74
C LEU A 260 10.90 12.18 19.81
N THR A 261 9.64 12.41 19.42
CA THR A 261 9.02 13.73 19.33
C THR A 261 8.31 14.18 20.60
N ASN A 262 8.43 13.45 21.72
CA ASN A 262 7.68 13.70 22.96
C ASN A 262 6.18 13.90 22.69
N ASN A 263 5.55 12.96 21.97
CA ASN A 263 4.14 13.03 21.61
C ASN A 263 3.75 14.32 20.85
N ASN A 264 4.58 14.70 19.86
CA ASN A 264 4.38 15.86 18.97
C ASN A 264 4.70 17.24 19.57
N GLU A 265 5.37 17.34 20.70
CA GLU A 265 5.89 18.62 21.19
C GLU A 265 7.00 19.19 20.26
N ASN A 266 7.71 18.29 19.54
CA ASN A 266 8.73 18.65 18.55
C ASN A 266 8.47 17.89 17.23
N SER A 267 8.92 18.43 16.11
CA SER A 267 8.88 17.67 14.86
C SER A 267 9.98 16.60 14.82
N LEU A 268 9.74 15.52 14.10
CA LEU A 268 10.74 14.45 13.92
C LEU A 268 11.98 15.00 13.19
N GLU A 269 11.79 15.85 12.19
CA GLU A 269 12.86 16.51 11.45
C GLU A 269 13.77 17.29 12.40
N THR A 270 13.16 18.11 13.27
CA THR A 270 13.91 18.89 14.27
C THR A 270 14.67 18.00 15.25
N PHE A 271 14.13 16.82 15.60
CA PHE A 271 14.85 15.86 16.44
C PHE A 271 16.05 15.28 15.69
N MET A 272 15.84 14.81 14.44
CA MET A 272 16.87 14.19 13.60
C MET A 272 18.02 15.15 13.30
N GLU A 273 17.74 16.44 13.07
CA GLU A 273 18.74 17.46 12.87
C GLU A 273 19.67 17.66 14.09
N LYS A 274 19.20 17.39 15.29
CA LYS A 274 19.98 17.59 16.53
C LYS A 274 20.86 16.40 16.92
N ILE A 275 20.69 15.25 16.27
CA ILE A 275 21.50 14.05 16.54
C ILE A 275 22.97 14.34 16.16
N GLY A 276 23.91 14.00 17.05
CA GLY A 276 25.32 14.16 16.80
C GLY A 276 25.83 15.62 16.86
N GLN A 277 24.98 16.58 17.28
CA GLN A 277 25.36 17.98 17.41
C GLN A 277 25.82 18.37 18.83
N GLY A 278 26.14 17.39 19.69
CA GLY A 278 26.61 17.60 21.06
C GLY A 278 25.48 17.80 22.08
N ASN A 279 24.23 17.46 21.73
CA ASN A 279 23.13 17.47 22.65
C ASN A 279 22.98 16.07 23.32
N GLU A 280 23.66 15.88 24.45
CA GLU A 280 23.70 14.61 25.17
C GLU A 280 22.32 13.99 25.45
N LYS A 281 21.27 14.80 25.66
CA LYS A 281 19.90 14.29 25.89
C LYS A 281 19.30 13.72 24.63
N VAL A 282 19.53 14.35 23.47
CA VAL A 282 19.04 13.87 22.18
C VAL A 282 19.80 12.60 21.79
N ASP A 283 21.13 12.62 21.90
CA ASP A 283 21.98 11.50 21.52
C ASP A 283 21.66 10.27 22.37
N ARG A 284 21.55 10.38 23.68
CA ARG A 284 21.16 9.29 24.58
C ARG A 284 19.75 8.75 24.27
N LYS A 285 18.79 9.64 23.95
CA LYS A 285 17.43 9.22 23.59
C LYS A 285 17.41 8.45 22.27
N TRP A 286 18.23 8.87 21.32
CA TRP A 286 18.40 8.18 20.03
C TRP A 286 19.04 6.80 20.20
N GLU A 287 20.10 6.68 21.03
CA GLU A 287 20.73 5.40 21.35
C GLU A 287 19.74 4.44 22.00
N GLU A 288 19.00 4.88 23.03
CA GLU A 288 17.96 4.08 23.69
C GLU A 288 16.89 3.60 22.69
N TYR A 289 16.45 4.46 21.77
CA TYR A 289 15.51 4.10 20.72
C TYR A 289 16.07 3.00 19.81
N LEU A 290 17.33 3.13 19.37
CA LEU A 290 17.98 2.16 18.50
C LEU A 290 18.19 0.81 19.19
N GLU A 291 18.54 0.80 20.49
CA GLU A 291 18.67 -0.44 21.27
C GLU A 291 17.35 -1.22 21.32
N HIS A 292 16.25 -0.55 21.62
CA HIS A 292 14.94 -1.18 21.66
C HIS A 292 14.47 -1.65 20.29
N LEU A 293 14.74 -0.85 19.25
CA LEU A 293 14.43 -1.24 17.86
C LEU A 293 15.24 -2.47 17.44
N ALA A 294 16.51 -2.55 17.82
CA ALA A 294 17.37 -3.72 17.58
C ALA A 294 16.83 -4.98 18.27
N ILE A 295 16.34 -4.86 19.50
CA ILE A 295 15.69 -5.97 20.23
C ILE A 295 14.44 -6.43 19.46
N LEU A 296 13.58 -5.51 19.04
CA LEU A 296 12.38 -5.82 18.26
C LEU A 296 12.74 -6.55 16.96
N ILE A 297 13.66 -6.00 16.16
CA ILE A 297 14.08 -6.58 14.89
C ILE A 297 14.68 -7.98 15.11
N SER A 298 15.48 -8.15 16.14
CA SER A 298 16.07 -9.47 16.48
C SER A 298 15.00 -10.51 16.79
N ASN A 299 13.95 -10.12 17.55
CA ASN A 299 12.83 -11.00 17.88
C ASN A 299 11.98 -11.36 16.66
N LEU A 300 11.87 -10.45 15.68
CA LEU A 300 11.10 -10.65 14.45
C LEU A 300 11.84 -11.49 13.40
N ARG A 301 13.18 -11.53 13.47
CA ARG A 301 14.01 -12.25 12.49
C ARG A 301 13.99 -13.77 12.66
N MET A 302 13.54 -14.27 13.81
CA MET A 302 13.43 -15.70 14.07
C MET A 302 12.24 -16.28 13.32
#